data_625315f0dce1d5e6fd93474812883c12
#
_entry.id   625315f0dce1d5e6fd93474812883c12
#
_cell.length_a   1.000
_cell.length_b   1.000
_cell.length_c   1.000
_cell.angle_alpha   90.00
_cell.angle_beta   90.00
_cell.angle_gamma   90.00
#
_symmetry.space_group_name_H-M   'P 1'
#
loop_
_entity.id
_entity.type
_entity.pdbx_description
1 polymer ?
#
loop_
_entity_poly.entity_id
_entity_poly.type
_entity_poly.pdbx_seq_one_letter_code
_entity_poly.pdbx_strand_id
1 'polypeptide(L)'
;MKNYWSYFFGFLVFFVACEENPFFGDDKISNRSITGNVKLDKVEYYPDGYHGGVFVWAEGLGIKTTTDIDGSFELILPAANDPSMGAIVNGEYTIHFFLGNYQISKVIVEFAAGQIVSDDNTITPEGELRKIVYMMRLMGMHTTVSPEIITAGFDSNIKVDVDIASDPSEVFVYLKKISTRDGSIYTGLFIKEADSNKLAYLVDIDSAIIMREDIMSPGKNLEIEFDYASSNLSSGTYEVIPYLIVDRSDVPEGLKQAIGLGFDSFNQNYFQYPFKRTGGKLVIQ
;
A
#
# COMPACT_ATOMS: atom_id res chain seq x y z
N MET A 1 -78.03 -22.15 -37.27
CA MET A 1 -77.12 -21.60 -36.28
C MET A 1 -75.96 -22.59 -36.16
N LYS A 2 -74.83 -22.28 -36.79
CA LYS A 2 -73.63 -23.15 -36.86
C LYS A 2 -72.60 -22.67 -35.83
N ASN A 3 -72.10 -23.59 -35.03
CA ASN A 3 -71.18 -23.41 -33.94
C ASN A 3 -69.79 -22.97 -34.42
N TYR A 4 -69.36 -21.78 -34.03
CA TYR A 4 -68.00 -21.26 -34.20
C TYR A 4 -67.30 -21.21 -32.80
N TRP A 5 -67.06 -22.34 -32.16
CA TRP A 5 -66.43 -22.34 -30.86
C TRP A 5 -65.30 -23.40 -30.78
N SER A 6 -64.51 -23.53 -31.80
CA SER A 6 -63.48 -24.58 -31.78
C SER A 6 -62.08 -24.15 -32.25
N TYR A 7 -61.78 -22.82 -32.36
CA TYR A 7 -60.46 -22.38 -32.79
C TYR A 7 -59.73 -21.43 -31.81
N PHE A 8 -60.18 -21.37 -30.56
CA PHE A 8 -59.53 -20.44 -29.60
C PHE A 8 -58.67 -21.15 -28.55
N PHE A 9 -58.43 -22.45 -28.66
CA PHE A 9 -57.66 -23.21 -27.68
C PHE A 9 -56.29 -23.67 -28.14
N GLY A 10 -55.87 -23.27 -29.32
CA GLY A 10 -54.58 -23.70 -29.94
C GLY A 10 -53.41 -22.71 -29.82
N PHE A 11 -53.56 -21.53 -29.16
CA PHE A 11 -52.53 -20.50 -29.20
C PHE A 11 -51.93 -20.14 -27.82
N LEU A 12 -52.18 -20.93 -26.82
CA LEU A 12 -51.76 -20.64 -25.44
C LEU A 12 -50.67 -21.60 -24.87
N VAL A 13 -49.97 -22.35 -25.71
CA VAL A 13 -48.98 -23.33 -25.27
C VAL A 13 -47.55 -23.02 -25.75
N PHE A 14 -47.31 -21.83 -26.33
CA PHE A 14 -45.94 -21.49 -26.83
C PHE A 14 -45.20 -20.40 -26.04
N PHE A 15 -45.61 -20.13 -24.81
CA PHE A 15 -44.89 -19.12 -23.99
C PHE A 15 -44.24 -19.68 -22.70
N VAL A 16 -44.02 -20.96 -22.59
CA VAL A 16 -43.26 -21.53 -21.45
C VAL A 16 -42.21 -22.49 -22.00
N ALA A 17 -41.26 -21.98 -22.71
CA ALA A 17 -39.96 -22.64 -22.97
C ALA A 17 -38.98 -21.67 -23.60
N CYS A 18 -38.55 -20.69 -22.83
CA CYS A 18 -37.37 -19.87 -23.15
C CYS A 18 -36.71 -19.39 -21.86
N GLU A 19 -36.33 -20.31 -20.97
CA GLU A 19 -35.52 -19.98 -19.81
C GLU A 19 -34.17 -20.68 -19.77
N GLU A 20 -33.77 -21.35 -20.83
CA GLU A 20 -32.37 -21.76 -20.97
C GLU A 20 -32.03 -21.70 -22.45
N ASN A 21 -31.38 -20.61 -22.86
CA ASN A 21 -30.77 -20.54 -24.15
C ASN A 21 -29.40 -21.28 -24.06
N PRO A 22 -29.25 -22.51 -24.58
CA PRO A 22 -28.03 -23.29 -24.46
C PRO A 22 -26.87 -22.71 -25.31
N PHE A 23 -27.11 -21.60 -26.04
CA PHE A 23 -26.10 -20.88 -26.83
C PHE A 23 -25.60 -19.59 -26.21
N PHE A 24 -26.22 -19.13 -25.15
CA PHE A 24 -25.71 -18.10 -24.27
C PHE A 24 -25.56 -18.78 -22.92
N GLY A 25 -24.52 -19.60 -22.78
CA GLY A 25 -24.09 -19.99 -21.46
C GLY A 25 -24.00 -18.71 -20.64
N ASP A 26 -24.44 -18.74 -19.38
CA ASP A 26 -24.02 -17.77 -18.39
C ASP A 26 -22.48 -17.77 -18.41
N ASP A 27 -21.90 -17.00 -19.31
CA ASP A 27 -20.54 -16.49 -19.14
C ASP A 27 -20.62 -15.58 -17.92
N LYS A 28 -20.78 -16.19 -16.75
CA LYS A 28 -20.25 -15.60 -15.52
C LYS A 28 -18.81 -15.34 -15.85
N ILE A 29 -18.54 -14.10 -16.24
CA ILE A 29 -17.20 -13.58 -16.28
C ILE A 29 -16.69 -13.83 -14.88
N SER A 30 -16.06 -14.97 -14.67
CA SER A 30 -15.39 -15.25 -13.42
C SER A 30 -14.36 -14.14 -13.32
N ASN A 31 -14.50 -13.28 -12.31
CA ASN A 31 -13.49 -12.29 -12.00
C ASN A 31 -12.20 -13.05 -11.86
N ARG A 32 -11.38 -12.97 -12.89
CA ARG A 32 -10.07 -13.61 -12.85
C ARG A 32 -9.20 -12.75 -11.96
N SER A 33 -8.57 -13.36 -11.01
CA SER A 33 -7.65 -12.67 -10.12
C SER A 33 -6.36 -13.45 -9.94
N ILE A 34 -5.30 -12.77 -9.56
CA ILE A 34 -4.10 -13.40 -9.03
C ILE A 34 -4.14 -13.20 -7.53
N THR A 35 -4.09 -14.30 -6.79
CA THR A 35 -4.12 -14.32 -5.33
C THR A 35 -2.85 -14.91 -4.76
N GLY A 36 -2.58 -14.65 -3.50
CA GLY A 36 -1.44 -15.23 -2.80
C GLY A 36 -1.20 -14.60 -1.45
N ASN A 37 -0.07 -14.94 -0.85
CA ASN A 37 0.31 -14.46 0.47
C ASN A 37 1.72 -13.87 0.46
N VAL A 38 1.89 -12.77 1.19
CA VAL A 38 3.18 -12.14 1.47
C VAL A 38 3.54 -12.35 2.93
N LYS A 39 4.81 -12.62 3.21
CA LYS A 39 5.36 -12.61 4.57
C LYS A 39 6.50 -11.62 4.66
N LEU A 40 6.38 -10.72 5.62
CA LEU A 40 7.44 -9.79 6.03
C LEU A 40 8.29 -10.43 7.11
N ASP A 41 9.60 -10.31 7.03
CA ASP A 41 10.49 -10.66 8.12
C ASP A 41 10.56 -9.56 9.19
N LYS A 42 11.06 -9.90 10.38
CA LYS A 42 11.36 -8.96 11.48
C LYS A 42 10.23 -7.98 11.81
N VAL A 43 9.05 -8.52 12.06
CA VAL A 43 7.86 -7.75 12.46
C VAL A 43 7.75 -7.57 13.98
N GLU A 44 8.85 -7.37 14.68
CA GLU A 44 8.99 -7.42 16.14
C GLU A 44 8.06 -6.46 16.90
N TYR A 45 7.75 -5.29 16.28
CA TYR A 45 6.87 -4.28 16.88
C TYR A 45 5.40 -4.45 16.49
N TYR A 46 5.06 -5.45 15.68
CA TYR A 46 3.71 -5.68 15.21
C TYR A 46 3.12 -6.93 15.87
N PRO A 47 1.79 -7.00 16.03
CA PRO A 47 1.14 -8.25 16.40
C PRO A 47 1.57 -9.40 15.48
N ASP A 48 1.67 -10.60 16.02
CA ASP A 48 2.00 -11.79 15.25
C ASP A 48 1.11 -11.88 13.99
N GLY A 49 1.75 -12.07 12.85
CA GLY A 49 1.06 -12.18 11.57
C GLY A 49 0.71 -10.86 10.88
N TYR A 50 1.18 -9.71 11.37
CA TYR A 50 0.91 -8.42 10.68
C TYR A 50 1.79 -8.24 9.44
N HIS A 51 1.30 -8.72 8.30
CA HIS A 51 2.00 -8.67 7.00
C HIS A 51 1.33 -7.74 5.97
N GLY A 52 0.39 -6.90 6.42
CA GLY A 52 -0.39 -6.03 5.57
C GLY A 52 0.32 -4.78 5.08
N GLY A 53 -0.32 -4.12 4.10
CA GLY A 53 0.13 -2.84 3.55
C GLY A 53 1.23 -2.94 2.49
N VAL A 54 1.55 -4.15 2.02
CA VAL A 54 2.46 -4.34 0.89
C VAL A 54 1.75 -3.92 -0.40
N PHE A 55 2.33 -2.98 -1.12
CA PHE A 55 1.83 -2.56 -2.43
C PHE A 55 2.16 -3.62 -3.47
N VAL A 56 1.13 -4.15 -4.13
CA VAL A 56 1.22 -5.18 -5.17
C VAL A 56 0.85 -4.54 -6.50
N TRP A 57 1.74 -4.59 -7.47
CA TRP A 57 1.55 -3.98 -8.78
C TRP A 57 2.00 -4.89 -9.91
N ALA A 58 1.13 -5.07 -10.91
CA ALA A 58 1.46 -5.81 -12.13
C ALA A 58 1.95 -4.85 -13.21
N GLU A 59 3.23 -4.97 -13.54
CA GLU A 59 3.88 -4.18 -14.58
C GLU A 59 3.25 -4.48 -15.94
N GLY A 60 2.92 -3.40 -16.67
CA GLY A 60 2.31 -3.50 -17.99
C GLY A 60 0.79 -3.71 -18.00
N LEU A 61 0.18 -4.15 -16.89
CA LEU A 61 -1.29 -4.29 -16.78
C LEU A 61 -1.97 -3.07 -16.14
N GLY A 62 -1.22 -2.21 -15.45
CA GLY A 62 -1.76 -1.04 -14.77
C GLY A 62 -2.65 -1.34 -13.56
N ILE A 63 -2.70 -2.60 -13.12
CA ILE A 63 -3.49 -3.04 -11.96
C ILE A 63 -2.65 -3.11 -10.69
N LYS A 64 -3.28 -2.78 -9.57
CA LYS A 64 -2.62 -2.72 -8.27
C LYS A 64 -3.59 -3.05 -7.14
N THR A 65 -3.03 -3.55 -6.04
CA THR A 65 -3.74 -3.77 -4.78
C THR A 65 -2.77 -3.61 -3.60
N THR A 66 -3.24 -3.83 -2.38
CA THR A 66 -2.41 -3.91 -1.18
C THR A 66 -2.75 -5.18 -0.42
N THR A 67 -1.77 -5.74 0.30
CA THR A 67 -2.04 -6.91 1.14
C THR A 67 -2.87 -6.54 2.37
N ASP A 68 -3.75 -7.44 2.75
CA ASP A 68 -4.48 -7.42 4.02
C ASP A 68 -3.54 -7.69 5.21
N ILE A 69 -4.07 -7.60 6.44
CA ILE A 69 -3.28 -7.66 7.68
C ILE A 69 -2.53 -8.99 7.84
N ASP A 70 -3.08 -10.08 7.31
CA ASP A 70 -2.49 -11.43 7.31
C ASP A 70 -1.50 -11.66 6.15
N GLY A 71 -1.36 -10.68 5.25
CA GLY A 71 -0.50 -10.73 4.08
C GLY A 71 -1.18 -11.29 2.83
N SER A 72 -2.45 -11.67 2.89
CA SER A 72 -3.20 -12.08 1.71
C SER A 72 -3.43 -10.91 0.75
N PHE A 73 -3.50 -11.20 -0.54
CA PHE A 73 -3.85 -10.21 -1.55
C PHE A 73 -4.67 -10.82 -2.68
N GLU A 74 -5.47 -9.96 -3.32
CA GLU A 74 -6.16 -10.26 -4.56
C GLU A 74 -5.90 -9.15 -5.57
N LEU A 75 -5.36 -9.51 -6.73
CA LEU A 75 -5.09 -8.63 -7.85
C LEU A 75 -6.07 -8.97 -8.98
N ILE A 76 -7.14 -8.18 -9.10
CA ILE A 76 -8.22 -8.41 -10.07
C ILE A 76 -7.71 -8.11 -11.47
N LEU A 77 -7.77 -9.09 -12.36
CA LEU A 77 -7.37 -8.97 -13.76
C LEU A 77 -8.47 -8.28 -14.57
N PRO A 78 -8.11 -7.43 -15.55
CA PRO A 78 -9.08 -6.86 -16.46
C PRO A 78 -9.81 -7.94 -17.26
N ALA A 79 -11.06 -7.71 -17.59
CA ALA A 79 -11.79 -8.61 -18.46
C ALA A 79 -11.07 -8.73 -19.83
N ALA A 80 -11.05 -9.93 -20.40
CA ALA A 80 -10.33 -10.17 -21.66
C ALA A 80 -10.75 -9.24 -22.82
N ASN A 81 -11.91 -8.63 -22.73
CA ASN A 81 -12.51 -7.74 -23.74
C ASN A 81 -12.73 -6.31 -23.22
N ASP A 82 -12.07 -5.88 -22.14
CA ASP A 82 -12.22 -4.52 -21.61
C ASP A 82 -11.41 -3.55 -22.50
N PRO A 83 -12.09 -2.71 -23.31
CA PRO A 83 -11.40 -1.77 -24.19
C PRO A 83 -10.69 -0.63 -23.45
N SER A 84 -11.01 -0.41 -22.17
CA SER A 84 -10.44 0.68 -21.37
C SER A 84 -9.11 0.32 -20.71
N MET A 85 -8.85 -0.97 -20.52
CA MET A 85 -7.66 -1.47 -19.82
C MET A 85 -6.66 -2.17 -20.76
N GLY A 86 -6.96 -2.29 -22.06
CA GLY A 86 -6.18 -3.08 -23.01
C GLY A 86 -6.40 -4.58 -22.82
N ALA A 87 -6.39 -5.35 -23.89
CA ALA A 87 -6.43 -6.80 -23.81
C ALA A 87 -5.13 -7.31 -23.16
N ILE A 88 -5.22 -8.28 -22.23
CA ILE A 88 -4.02 -8.99 -21.75
C ILE A 88 -3.38 -9.69 -22.96
N VAL A 89 -2.22 -9.19 -23.34
CA VAL A 89 -1.46 -9.74 -24.49
C VAL A 89 -0.70 -10.97 -24.02
N ASN A 90 -0.44 -11.90 -24.94
CA ASN A 90 0.42 -13.05 -24.64
C ASN A 90 1.81 -12.56 -24.21
N GLY A 91 2.34 -13.16 -23.17
CA GLY A 91 3.68 -12.86 -22.67
C GLY A 91 3.81 -12.95 -21.16
N GLU A 92 5.01 -12.61 -20.69
CA GLU A 92 5.34 -12.57 -19.28
C GLU A 92 5.02 -11.19 -18.68
N TYR A 93 4.43 -11.20 -17.50
CA TYR A 93 4.13 -10.01 -16.69
C TYR A 93 4.79 -10.14 -15.33
N THR A 94 5.43 -9.06 -14.89
CA THR A 94 6.07 -9.04 -13.58
C THR A 94 5.12 -8.42 -12.56
N ILE A 95 4.87 -9.16 -11.48
CA ILE A 95 4.16 -8.67 -10.31
C ILE A 95 5.19 -8.25 -9.28
N HIS A 96 5.19 -6.97 -8.92
CA HIS A 96 6.08 -6.40 -7.93
C HIS A 96 5.38 -6.29 -6.58
N PHE A 97 6.11 -6.61 -5.51
CA PHE A 97 5.71 -6.46 -4.11
C PHE A 97 6.62 -5.44 -3.47
N PHE A 98 6.05 -4.34 -3.00
CA PHE A 98 6.82 -3.19 -2.56
C PHE A 98 6.37 -2.65 -1.20
N LEU A 99 7.35 -2.48 -0.31
CA LEU A 99 7.31 -1.61 0.86
C LEU A 99 8.63 -0.83 0.89
N GLY A 100 8.59 0.46 1.18
CA GLY A 100 9.76 1.32 1.11
C GLY A 100 10.94 0.86 1.94
N ASN A 101 10.67 0.26 3.10
CA ASN A 101 11.69 -0.25 4.02
C ASN A 101 11.92 -1.78 3.95
N TYR A 102 11.47 -2.43 2.87
CA TYR A 102 11.75 -3.85 2.58
C TYR A 102 12.37 -4.00 1.19
N GLN A 103 13.11 -5.07 0.98
CA GLN A 103 13.58 -5.43 -0.35
C GLN A 103 12.38 -5.70 -1.25
N ILE A 104 12.47 -5.23 -2.50
CA ILE A 104 11.44 -5.50 -3.49
C ILE A 104 11.48 -6.99 -3.85
N SER A 105 10.30 -7.61 -3.88
CA SER A 105 10.13 -8.98 -4.38
C SER A 105 9.32 -8.96 -5.66
N LYS A 106 9.51 -9.97 -6.51
CA LYS A 106 8.79 -10.05 -7.77
C LYS A 106 8.44 -11.51 -8.11
N VAL A 107 7.33 -11.68 -8.81
CA VAL A 107 6.88 -12.93 -9.40
C VAL A 107 6.58 -12.69 -10.87
N ILE A 108 7.00 -13.59 -11.74
CA ILE A 108 6.70 -13.53 -13.17
C ILE A 108 5.55 -14.50 -13.43
N VAL A 109 4.51 -14.03 -14.12
CA VAL A 109 3.34 -14.79 -14.53
C VAL A 109 3.18 -14.69 -16.03
N GLU A 110 3.01 -15.84 -16.70
CA GLU A 110 2.80 -15.90 -18.14
C GLU A 110 1.30 -15.91 -18.48
N PHE A 111 0.94 -15.22 -19.57
CA PHE A 111 -0.40 -15.23 -20.14
C PHE A 111 -0.36 -15.70 -21.60
N ALA A 112 -1.29 -16.58 -21.96
CA ALA A 112 -1.53 -17.01 -23.32
C ALA A 112 -3.04 -16.95 -23.64
N ALA A 113 -3.41 -16.37 -24.78
CA ALA A 113 -4.80 -16.15 -25.17
C ALA A 113 -5.65 -15.45 -24.06
N GLY A 114 -5.02 -14.54 -23.33
CA GLY A 114 -5.66 -13.81 -22.23
C GLY A 114 -5.93 -14.66 -20.97
N GLN A 115 -5.37 -15.85 -20.87
CA GLN A 115 -5.49 -16.73 -19.71
C GLN A 115 -4.14 -16.92 -19.02
N ILE A 116 -4.18 -17.17 -17.71
CA ILE A 116 -2.98 -17.50 -16.93
C ILE A 116 -2.44 -18.84 -17.44
N VAL A 117 -1.14 -18.88 -17.76
CA VAL A 117 -0.42 -20.12 -18.01
C VAL A 117 0.07 -20.65 -16.67
N SER A 118 -0.58 -21.69 -16.18
CA SER A 118 -0.19 -22.32 -14.92
C SER A 118 1.07 -23.14 -15.07
N ASP A 119 1.86 -23.17 -14.02
CA ASP A 119 3.04 -24.03 -13.91
C ASP A 119 3.15 -24.65 -12.51
N ASP A 120 3.99 -25.66 -12.36
CA ASP A 120 4.13 -26.39 -11.10
C ASP A 120 4.85 -25.61 -9.99
N ASN A 121 5.43 -24.46 -10.28
CA ASN A 121 6.30 -23.73 -9.36
C ASN A 121 5.77 -22.35 -8.96
N THR A 122 4.99 -21.69 -9.82
CA THR A 122 4.65 -20.28 -9.68
C THR A 122 3.16 -20.06 -9.39
N ILE A 123 2.27 -20.56 -10.28
CA ILE A 123 0.85 -20.20 -10.22
C ILE A 123 -0.05 -21.37 -10.62
N THR A 124 -1.20 -21.49 -9.98
CA THR A 124 -2.24 -22.48 -10.31
C THR A 124 -3.08 -22.01 -11.51
N PRO A 125 -3.87 -22.89 -12.14
CA PRO A 125 -4.83 -22.50 -13.17
C PRO A 125 -5.88 -21.47 -12.69
N GLU A 126 -6.20 -21.50 -11.40
CA GLU A 126 -7.14 -20.60 -10.75
C GLU A 126 -6.55 -19.22 -10.44
N GLY A 127 -5.23 -19.05 -10.61
CA GLY A 127 -4.52 -17.80 -10.37
C GLY A 127 -3.94 -17.66 -8.96
N GLU A 128 -3.83 -18.72 -8.18
CA GLU A 128 -3.20 -18.69 -6.86
C GLU A 128 -1.69 -18.89 -6.96
N LEU A 129 -0.90 -18.03 -6.34
CA LEU A 129 0.55 -18.21 -6.21
C LEU A 129 0.85 -19.43 -5.35
N ARG A 130 1.66 -20.35 -5.87
CA ARG A 130 2.02 -21.60 -5.17
C ARG A 130 2.97 -21.39 -4.00
N LYS A 131 3.69 -20.28 -3.97
CA LYS A 131 4.67 -19.96 -2.93
C LYS A 131 4.36 -18.65 -2.27
N ILE A 132 4.57 -18.60 -0.96
CA ILE A 132 4.51 -17.36 -0.20
C ILE A 132 5.65 -16.44 -0.68
N VAL A 133 5.33 -15.17 -0.90
CA VAL A 133 6.30 -14.14 -1.25
C VAL A 133 6.95 -13.63 0.03
N TYR A 134 8.24 -13.89 0.21
CA TYR A 134 8.99 -13.39 1.36
C TYR A 134 9.65 -12.06 1.02
N MET A 135 9.53 -11.08 1.93
CA MET A 135 10.19 -9.79 1.81
C MET A 135 11.11 -9.56 3.02
N MET A 136 12.38 -9.29 2.74
CA MET A 136 13.39 -9.04 3.76
C MET A 136 13.41 -7.55 4.15
N ARG A 137 13.46 -7.24 5.44
CA ARG A 137 13.53 -5.86 5.93
C ARG A 137 14.90 -5.26 5.62
N LEU A 138 14.90 -4.02 5.14
CA LEU A 138 16.09 -3.18 4.98
C LEU A 138 16.31 -2.37 6.25
N MET A 139 15.22 -1.83 6.80
CA MET A 139 15.26 -1.02 8.03
C MET A 139 13.91 -1.07 8.77
N GLY A 140 13.97 -0.92 10.08
CA GLY A 140 12.82 -0.65 10.94
C GLY A 140 12.75 0.82 11.31
N MET A 141 11.54 1.31 11.63
CA MET A 141 11.32 2.64 12.18
C MET A 141 10.27 2.58 13.27
N HIS A 142 10.62 3.11 14.44
CA HIS A 142 9.72 3.26 15.58
C HIS A 142 9.72 4.71 16.04
N THR A 143 8.53 5.27 16.28
CA THR A 143 8.35 6.65 16.73
C THR A 143 7.75 6.70 18.12
N THR A 144 8.39 7.39 19.04
CA THR A 144 7.89 7.65 20.38
C THR A 144 7.55 9.13 20.51
N VAL A 145 6.37 9.42 21.03
CA VAL A 145 5.90 10.81 21.26
C VAL A 145 5.83 11.06 22.78
N SER A 146 6.41 12.16 23.24
CA SER A 146 6.44 12.50 24.66
C SER A 146 6.07 13.98 24.88
N PRO A 147 5.00 14.25 25.65
CA PRO A 147 4.02 13.29 26.17
C PRO A 147 3.11 12.71 25.08
N GLU A 148 2.70 11.44 25.21
CA GLU A 148 1.74 10.79 24.30
C GLU A 148 0.31 11.34 24.47
N ILE A 149 -0.02 11.77 25.71
CA ILE A 149 -1.35 12.30 26.03
C ILE A 149 -1.19 13.71 26.55
N ILE A 150 -1.91 14.65 25.93
CA ILE A 150 -1.95 16.06 26.29
C ILE A 150 -3.33 16.43 26.81
N THR A 151 -3.35 17.22 27.87
CA THR A 151 -4.58 17.78 28.44
C THR A 151 -4.66 19.30 28.21
N ALA A 152 -5.83 19.86 28.42
CA ALA A 152 -6.04 21.31 28.31
C ALA A 152 -5.04 22.09 29.18
N GLY A 153 -4.43 23.13 28.58
CA GLY A 153 -3.43 23.98 29.25
C GLY A 153 -1.98 23.52 29.10
N PHE A 154 -1.70 22.48 28.30
CA PHE A 154 -0.33 22.14 27.95
C PHE A 154 0.28 23.24 27.07
N ASP A 155 1.44 23.75 27.47
CA ASP A 155 2.11 24.92 26.85
C ASP A 155 3.60 24.67 26.53
N SER A 156 3.99 23.41 26.48
CA SER A 156 5.38 23.01 26.28
C SER A 156 5.60 22.32 24.93
N ASN A 157 6.85 22.05 24.62
CA ASN A 157 7.21 21.29 23.42
C ASN A 157 6.80 19.82 23.54
N ILE A 158 6.45 19.24 22.41
CA ILE A 158 6.31 17.80 22.23
C ILE A 158 7.62 17.29 21.63
N LYS A 159 8.20 16.28 22.30
CA LYS A 159 9.38 15.58 21.84
C LYS A 159 8.98 14.34 21.05
N VAL A 160 9.62 14.11 19.93
CA VAL A 160 9.43 12.95 19.07
C VAL A 160 10.78 12.28 18.87
N ASP A 161 10.94 11.09 19.43
CA ASP A 161 12.10 10.24 19.23
C ASP A 161 11.81 9.23 18.13
N VAL A 162 12.69 9.15 17.12
CA VAL A 162 12.57 8.26 15.98
C VAL A 162 13.75 7.30 15.98
N ASP A 163 13.50 6.06 16.39
CA ASP A 163 14.47 4.99 16.33
C ASP A 163 14.47 4.33 14.96
N ILE A 164 15.59 4.40 14.27
CA ILE A 164 15.82 3.77 12.98
C ILE A 164 16.82 2.65 13.16
N ALA A 165 16.43 1.41 12.88
CA ALA A 165 17.30 0.25 12.88
C ALA A 165 17.60 -0.19 11.45
N SER A 166 18.87 -0.31 11.06
CA SER A 166 19.24 -0.85 9.75
C SER A 166 19.52 -2.36 9.82
N ASP A 167 19.12 -3.11 8.81
CA ASP A 167 19.23 -4.56 8.71
C ASP A 167 19.69 -5.03 7.34
N PRO A 168 20.71 -5.85 7.28
CA PRO A 168 21.87 -6.03 8.15
C PRO A 168 23.02 -5.08 7.80
N SER A 169 22.82 -4.23 6.80
CA SER A 169 23.84 -3.35 6.22
C SER A 169 23.40 -1.89 6.24
N GLU A 170 24.28 -1.03 5.81
CA GLU A 170 24.01 0.40 5.61
C GLU A 170 22.80 0.64 4.71
N VAL A 171 21.93 1.57 5.11
CA VAL A 171 20.78 2.01 4.33
C VAL A 171 20.85 3.52 4.17
N PHE A 172 20.70 4.02 2.94
CA PHE A 172 20.62 5.44 2.65
C PHE A 172 19.18 5.93 2.67
N VAL A 173 18.97 7.07 3.34
CA VAL A 173 17.66 7.68 3.46
C VAL A 173 17.70 9.17 3.15
N TYR A 174 16.57 9.71 2.72
CA TYR A 174 16.37 11.16 2.63
C TYR A 174 15.56 11.60 3.85
N LEU A 175 16.11 12.56 4.59
CA LEU A 175 15.54 13.15 5.79
C LEU A 175 15.50 14.67 5.63
N LYS A 176 14.56 15.32 6.30
CA LYS A 176 14.52 16.79 6.36
C LYS A 176 15.29 17.27 7.59
N LYS A 177 16.34 18.09 7.37
CA LYS A 177 17.22 18.58 8.44
C LYS A 177 17.91 19.90 8.11
N ILE A 178 18.43 20.52 9.14
CA ILE A 178 19.37 21.64 9.06
C ILE A 178 20.73 21.12 9.52
N SER A 179 21.76 21.29 8.70
CA SER A 179 23.13 21.01 9.11
C SER A 179 23.68 22.24 9.81
N THR A 180 24.12 22.09 11.06
CA THR A 180 24.76 23.13 11.85
C THR A 180 26.22 22.78 12.12
N ARG A 181 26.97 23.71 12.67
CA ARG A 181 28.38 23.48 13.06
C ARG A 181 28.50 22.40 14.14
N ASP A 182 27.51 22.30 15.01
CA ASP A 182 27.50 21.42 16.19
C ASP A 182 26.72 20.12 15.96
N GLY A 183 26.24 19.89 14.74
CA GLY A 183 25.48 18.68 14.37
C GLY A 183 24.33 18.95 13.40
N SER A 184 23.36 18.07 13.38
CA SER A 184 22.14 18.21 12.58
C SER A 184 20.91 18.39 13.47
N ILE A 185 20.06 19.33 13.11
CA ILE A 185 18.72 19.49 13.69
C ILE A 185 17.76 18.81 12.72
N TYR A 186 17.12 17.72 13.17
CA TYR A 186 16.13 17.02 12.38
C TYR A 186 14.78 17.68 12.51
N THR A 187 14.03 17.66 11.42
CA THR A 187 12.68 18.20 11.31
C THR A 187 11.90 17.38 10.29
N GLY A 188 10.67 17.79 9.98
CA GLY A 188 9.89 17.08 8.99
C GLY A 188 9.01 16.01 9.63
N LEU A 189 7.97 16.45 10.35
CA LEU A 189 6.92 15.57 10.83
C LEU A 189 5.59 15.94 10.16
N PHE A 190 4.82 14.92 9.85
CA PHE A 190 3.39 15.04 9.54
C PHE A 190 2.61 14.65 10.78
N ILE A 191 1.63 15.47 11.15
CA ILE A 191 0.65 15.12 12.17
C ILE A 191 -0.68 14.92 11.43
N LYS A 192 -1.15 13.70 11.40
CA LYS A 192 -2.32 13.24 10.66
C LYS A 192 -3.41 12.82 11.64
N GLU A 193 -4.67 13.06 11.32
CA GLU A 193 -5.80 12.48 12.06
C GLU A 193 -5.73 10.95 11.96
N ALA A 194 -5.81 10.23 13.09
CA ALA A 194 -5.56 8.79 13.13
C ALA A 194 -6.52 7.98 12.25
N ASP A 195 -7.79 8.40 12.17
CA ASP A 195 -8.84 7.68 11.44
C ASP A 195 -9.00 8.14 9.98
N SER A 196 -8.09 8.99 9.49
CA SER A 196 -8.16 9.54 8.14
C SER A 196 -6.77 9.77 7.55
N ASN A 197 -6.70 10.05 6.24
CA ASN A 197 -5.46 10.50 5.60
C ASN A 197 -5.37 12.04 5.55
N LYS A 198 -6.06 12.73 6.46
CA LYS A 198 -6.06 14.18 6.51
C LYS A 198 -4.87 14.69 7.32
N LEU A 199 -4.03 15.49 6.68
CA LEU A 199 -2.96 16.21 7.33
C LEU A 199 -3.56 17.27 8.25
N ALA A 200 -3.27 17.19 9.56
CA ALA A 200 -3.71 18.16 10.55
C ALA A 200 -2.67 19.27 10.76
N TYR A 201 -1.38 18.88 10.81
CA TYR A 201 -0.29 19.84 11.00
C TYR A 201 0.99 19.33 10.36
N LEU A 202 1.84 20.25 9.90
CA LEU A 202 3.14 19.98 9.31
C LEU A 202 4.22 20.66 10.17
N VAL A 203 5.08 19.84 10.78
CA VAL A 203 6.25 20.37 11.51
C VAL A 203 7.37 20.57 10.51
N ASP A 204 7.66 21.83 10.23
CA ASP A 204 8.69 22.23 9.28
C ASP A 204 9.47 23.44 9.80
N ILE A 205 10.71 23.55 9.35
CA ILE A 205 11.56 24.73 9.54
C ILE A 205 11.98 25.20 8.15
N ASP A 206 11.68 26.46 7.80
CA ASP A 206 11.90 27.00 6.45
C ASP A 206 13.34 26.81 5.90
N SER A 207 14.32 26.82 6.79
CA SER A 207 15.74 26.62 6.43
C SER A 207 16.15 25.15 6.29
N ALA A 208 15.27 24.20 6.63
CA ALA A 208 15.57 22.78 6.53
C ALA A 208 15.40 22.30 5.09
N ILE A 209 16.36 21.48 4.66
CA ILE A 209 16.35 20.87 3.33
C ILE A 209 16.30 19.35 3.43
N ILE A 210 15.83 18.71 2.37
CA ILE A 210 15.88 17.26 2.25
C ILE A 210 17.31 16.86 1.90
N MET A 211 17.92 16.05 2.74
CA MET A 211 19.30 15.59 2.56
C MET A 211 19.36 14.07 2.66
N ARG A 212 20.23 13.50 1.84
CA ARG A 212 20.61 12.09 1.91
C ARG A 212 21.50 11.85 3.13
N GLU A 213 21.23 10.77 3.84
CA GLU A 213 21.98 10.35 5.02
C GLU A 213 22.13 8.84 5.04
N ASP A 214 23.26 8.36 5.51
CA ASP A 214 23.53 6.94 5.73
C ASP A 214 23.12 6.53 7.16
N ILE A 215 22.40 5.44 7.23
CA ILE A 215 22.04 4.79 8.49
C ILE A 215 22.86 3.52 8.61
N MET A 216 23.90 3.60 9.45
CA MET A 216 24.79 2.49 9.72
C MET A 216 24.17 1.56 10.76
N SER A 217 24.46 0.27 10.69
CA SER A 217 24.08 -0.69 11.73
C SER A 217 24.79 -0.36 13.06
N PRO A 218 24.11 -0.42 14.22
CA PRO A 218 22.77 -0.99 14.46
C PRO A 218 21.61 -0.05 14.17
N GLY A 219 21.87 1.22 13.83
CA GLY A 219 20.83 2.19 13.54
C GLY A 219 21.15 3.59 14.07
N LYS A 220 20.14 4.44 14.09
CA LYS A 220 20.23 5.84 14.51
C LYS A 220 18.97 6.28 15.22
N ASN A 221 19.11 7.09 16.28
CA ASN A 221 18.02 7.84 16.88
C ASN A 221 18.02 9.27 16.36
N LEU A 222 16.82 9.77 16.01
CA LEU A 222 16.58 11.16 15.65
C LEU A 222 15.66 11.76 16.69
N GLU A 223 16.00 12.95 17.17
CA GLU A 223 15.19 13.73 18.08
C GLU A 223 14.60 14.94 17.33
N ILE A 224 13.29 15.08 17.36
CA ILE A 224 12.56 16.19 16.75
C ILE A 224 11.64 16.79 17.80
N GLU A 225 11.64 18.11 17.94
CA GLU A 225 10.74 18.82 18.85
C GLU A 225 9.86 19.80 18.08
N PHE A 226 8.65 19.99 18.54
CA PHE A 226 7.79 21.03 18.04
C PHE A 226 6.94 21.65 19.16
N ASP A 227 6.66 22.93 19.01
CA ASP A 227 5.81 23.68 19.92
C ASP A 227 4.33 23.33 19.69
N TYR A 228 3.70 22.75 20.71
CA TYR A 228 2.29 22.37 20.65
C TYR A 228 1.38 23.58 20.49
N ALA A 229 1.67 24.70 21.19
CA ALA A 229 0.82 25.88 21.14
C ALA A 229 0.70 26.46 19.72
N SER A 230 1.78 26.37 18.94
CA SER A 230 1.80 26.83 17.53
C SER A 230 1.04 25.89 16.59
N SER A 231 0.79 24.64 16.98
CA SER A 231 0.18 23.63 16.10
C SER A 231 -1.32 23.84 15.85
N ASN A 232 -2.03 24.51 16.78
CA ASN A 232 -3.48 24.68 16.76
C ASN A 232 -4.27 23.36 16.60
N LEU A 233 -3.71 22.24 17.08
CA LEU A 233 -4.38 20.95 17.04
C LEU A 233 -5.56 20.91 18.01
N SER A 234 -6.70 20.42 17.57
CA SER A 234 -7.89 20.22 18.39
C SER A 234 -7.86 18.92 19.18
N SER A 235 -8.79 18.72 20.11
CA SER A 235 -8.97 17.42 20.77
C SER A 235 -9.18 16.31 19.75
N GLY A 236 -8.49 15.19 19.92
CA GLY A 236 -8.52 14.06 18.99
C GLY A 236 -7.33 13.13 19.15
N THR A 237 -7.31 12.10 18.33
CA THR A 237 -6.19 11.16 18.21
C THR A 237 -5.47 11.39 16.89
N TYR A 238 -4.15 11.47 16.97
CA TYR A 238 -3.29 11.78 15.84
C TYR A 238 -2.19 10.73 15.69
N GLU A 239 -1.72 10.58 14.47
CA GLU A 239 -0.53 9.84 14.10
C GLU A 239 0.58 10.82 13.73
N VAL A 240 1.72 10.74 14.43
CA VAL A 240 2.92 11.54 14.17
C VAL A 240 3.86 10.73 13.29
N ILE A 241 4.07 11.19 12.08
CA ILE A 241 4.77 10.46 11.03
C ILE A 241 6.03 11.23 10.62
N PRO A 242 7.24 10.72 10.92
CA PRO A 242 8.47 11.31 10.42
C PRO A 242 8.58 11.19 8.90
N TYR A 243 9.07 12.26 8.26
CA TYR A 243 9.43 12.21 6.85
C TYR A 243 10.75 11.44 6.69
N LEU A 244 10.66 10.31 6.02
CA LEU A 244 11.80 9.49 5.68
C LEU A 244 11.52 8.74 4.39
N ILE A 245 12.41 8.86 3.40
CA ILE A 245 12.39 8.08 2.17
C ILE A 245 13.66 7.25 2.08
N VAL A 246 13.53 5.96 1.88
CA VAL A 246 14.67 5.08 1.60
C VAL A 246 15.17 5.33 0.18
N ASP A 247 16.48 5.56 0.03
CA ASP A 247 17.11 5.74 -1.29
C ASP A 247 17.19 4.39 -2.02
N ARG A 248 16.38 4.24 -3.07
CA ARG A 248 16.16 2.98 -3.76
C ARG A 248 16.35 3.14 -5.27
N SER A 249 17.43 2.56 -5.78
CA SER A 249 17.68 2.50 -7.25
C SER A 249 17.03 1.29 -7.93
N ASP A 250 16.56 0.31 -7.14
CA ASP A 250 15.97 -0.94 -7.61
C ASP A 250 14.45 -0.86 -7.87
N VAL A 251 13.82 0.29 -7.56
CA VAL A 251 12.38 0.50 -7.76
C VAL A 251 12.10 0.94 -9.19
N PRO A 252 11.31 0.17 -9.97
CA PRO A 252 10.95 0.55 -11.34
C PRO A 252 10.20 1.88 -11.40
N GLU A 253 10.44 2.66 -12.44
CA GLU A 253 9.78 3.96 -12.60
C GLU A 253 8.26 3.82 -12.74
N GLY A 254 7.78 2.77 -13.43
CA GLY A 254 6.34 2.48 -13.54
C GLY A 254 5.69 2.18 -12.18
N LEU A 255 6.42 1.55 -11.26
CA LEU A 255 5.93 1.30 -9.90
C LEU A 255 5.82 2.62 -9.10
N LYS A 256 6.78 3.53 -9.23
CA LYS A 256 6.70 4.86 -8.61
C LYS A 256 5.48 5.62 -9.10
N GLN A 257 5.24 5.61 -10.41
CA GLN A 257 4.04 6.22 -11.01
C GLN A 257 2.75 5.57 -10.52
N ALA A 258 2.74 4.23 -10.35
CA ALA A 258 1.60 3.50 -9.83
C ALA A 258 1.28 3.81 -8.37
N ILE A 259 2.29 4.08 -7.52
CA ILE A 259 2.09 4.56 -6.15
C ILE A 259 1.37 5.91 -6.17
N GLY A 260 1.88 6.87 -6.94
CA GLY A 260 1.28 8.19 -7.09
C GLY A 260 2.34 9.29 -7.21
N LEU A 261 2.01 10.38 -7.86
CA LEU A 261 2.92 11.51 -8.01
C LEU A 261 3.18 12.20 -6.66
N GLY A 262 4.45 12.44 -6.35
CA GLY A 262 4.86 13.18 -5.17
C GLY A 262 4.76 12.42 -3.85
N PHE A 263 4.67 11.09 -3.90
CA PHE A 263 4.70 10.25 -2.68
C PHE A 263 6.03 10.41 -1.90
N ASP A 264 7.08 10.85 -2.56
CA ASP A 264 8.41 11.11 -2.02
C ASP A 264 8.63 12.58 -1.63
N SER A 265 7.61 13.42 -1.76
CA SER A 265 7.67 14.84 -1.43
C SER A 265 7.22 15.10 0.01
N PHE A 266 7.75 16.18 0.60
CA PHE A 266 7.35 16.61 1.94
C PHE A 266 6.00 17.34 1.90
N ASN A 267 4.94 16.59 1.61
CA ASN A 267 3.54 17.05 1.60
C ASN A 267 2.58 15.87 1.85
N GLN A 268 1.28 16.11 1.81
CA GLN A 268 0.25 15.09 2.09
C GLN A 268 0.34 13.84 1.19
N ASN A 269 0.90 13.94 -0.02
CA ASN A 269 1.04 12.79 -0.91
C ASN A 269 1.99 11.72 -0.35
N TYR A 270 2.85 12.09 0.61
CA TYR A 270 3.70 11.16 1.36
C TYR A 270 2.91 10.03 2.04
N PHE A 271 1.64 10.24 2.37
CA PHE A 271 0.81 9.19 2.96
C PHE A 271 0.49 8.04 2.01
N GLN A 272 0.73 8.22 0.70
CA GLN A 272 0.63 7.16 -0.29
C GLN A 272 1.88 6.25 -0.31
N TYR A 273 2.98 6.66 0.32
CA TYR A 273 4.22 5.89 0.36
C TYR A 273 4.03 4.63 1.20
N PRO A 274 4.06 3.43 0.56
CA PRO A 274 3.91 2.18 1.28
C PRO A 274 5.15 1.96 2.15
N PHE A 275 5.01 2.18 3.44
CA PHE A 275 6.11 2.12 4.39
C PHE A 275 5.63 1.55 5.73
N LYS A 276 6.35 0.59 6.28
CA LYS A 276 6.04 -0.02 7.56
C LYS A 276 6.69 0.76 8.70
N ARG A 277 5.87 1.30 9.58
CA ARG A 277 6.30 2.08 10.75
C ARG A 277 5.48 1.71 11.98
N THR A 278 5.98 2.03 13.18
CA THR A 278 5.30 1.79 14.44
C THR A 278 5.38 3.01 15.35
N GLY A 279 4.49 3.07 16.33
CA GLY A 279 4.41 4.18 17.28
C GLY A 279 3.80 5.44 16.66
N GLY A 280 4.19 6.59 17.20
CA GLY A 280 3.76 7.90 16.70
C GLY A 280 2.37 8.32 17.14
N LYS A 281 1.82 7.73 18.20
CA LYS A 281 0.50 8.11 18.71
C LYS A 281 0.57 9.39 19.54
N LEU A 282 -0.36 10.31 19.32
CA LEU A 282 -0.59 11.53 20.10
C LEU A 282 -2.08 11.68 20.37
N VAL A 283 -2.45 11.86 21.63
CA VAL A 283 -3.85 12.06 22.07
C VAL A 283 -4.00 13.43 22.74
N ILE A 284 -4.93 14.23 22.26
CA ILE A 284 -5.27 15.54 22.82
C ILE A 284 -6.68 15.45 23.41
N GLN A 285 -6.80 15.69 24.72
CA GLN A 285 -8.04 15.60 25.51
C GLN A 285 -8.65 16.97 25.79
#